data_7cf6604c7e38c4b97b276171aaff00bf
#
_entry.id   7cf6604c7e38c4b97b276171aaff00bf
#
_cell.length_a   1.000
_cell.length_b   1.000
_cell.length_c   1.000
_cell.angle_alpha   90.00
_cell.angle_beta   90.00
_cell.angle_gamma   90.00
#
_symmetry.space_group_name_H-M   'P 1'
#
loop_
_entity.id
_entity.type
_entity.pdbx_description
1 polymer ?
#
loop_
_entity_poly.entity_id
_entity_poly.type
_entity_poly.pdbx_seq_one_letter_code
_entity_poly.pdbx_strand_id
1 'polypeptide(L)'
;MSEPSFRLRKLPAALGHVLSAGRISIPAAVLSVCLPLSVQAAPVLQNAGSLGNQLRQGEARGVHIPELAAPDIAAPAETTQAFRDTSSERITLKRIRLSGAPDSLSVPVDPVLKKYTGKPLSFADLRTLSAELTRQYRDAGLMAARVIIPRQVIRDGVLSLTVLPGTADRAVVHNTAPIRDSILTRMVSAATPEGQPVLRRQAERLSLLLNEIPGVEAGVSLKPGGQSGTTAVVVDTRPGQRAGGYVGLDNQGTQSTGRSRLLGGAYVNALLRTGDQLRLDGAVGYEHGGLVNGRLDYSMLVSGYGTRAGMAYSRLDYQYDFMQERFLGYSDDWEMYVSHPLVRTGTAQVNVRASGGQSFLTDKYPQKFSLAGGKEGKKTATTGTLGVAASMATVPGGVTGASVDLTVGRMRYQDETSRFWSGSDVRGTDGRFFTFNYQLQHDQQIYGPLQASVRLTGQETSGNLDGSRKFLLGGPSAVRAYDVGAGAVDRGMVATAEVKATWSLPPVSWIGGSPFVTAGVFYDHGNGQQNRDNESVRGVRLTDKNNITLAGGGLYVTVGDPGSYAVTATWAHATSGKEPISGIRDDDRIWLSAVKTF
;
A
#
# COMPACT_ATOMS: atom_id res chain seq x y z
N MET A 1 -2.02 -4.68 -5.32
CA MET A 1 -0.71 -4.04 -5.59
C MET A 1 -1.02 -2.65 -6.07
N SER A 2 -0.85 -1.70 -5.18
CA SER A 2 -1.04 -0.27 -5.46
C SER A 2 0.18 0.25 -6.21
N GLU A 3 -0.07 1.14 -7.14
CA GLU A 3 0.95 1.90 -7.86
C GLU A 3 2.01 2.48 -6.93
N PRO A 4 3.23 2.66 -7.39
CA PRO A 4 4.10 3.68 -6.84
C PRO A 4 3.57 5.05 -7.31
N SER A 5 2.39 5.45 -6.84
CA SER A 5 1.94 6.81 -7.04
C SER A 5 2.67 7.66 -6.02
N PHE A 6 3.71 8.38 -6.45
CA PHE A 6 4.27 9.51 -5.73
C PHE A 6 3.21 10.62 -5.63
N ARG A 7 2.22 10.43 -4.77
CA ARG A 7 1.34 11.52 -4.35
C ARG A 7 1.88 12.10 -3.06
N LEU A 8 2.77 13.07 -3.17
CA LEU A 8 3.04 13.98 -2.06
C LEU A 8 1.75 14.74 -1.75
N ARG A 9 1.28 14.66 -0.50
CA ARG A 9 0.19 15.46 0.02
C ARG A 9 0.42 16.93 -0.35
N LYS A 10 -0.60 17.60 -0.85
CA LYS A 10 -0.65 19.07 -0.82
C LYS A 10 -0.48 19.49 0.64
N LEU A 11 0.65 20.05 0.97
CA LEU A 11 0.85 20.74 2.25
C LEU A 11 -0.23 21.82 2.39
N PRO A 12 -0.83 22.00 3.58
CA PRO A 12 -1.78 23.10 3.78
C PRO A 12 -1.09 24.43 3.45
N ALA A 13 -1.83 25.33 2.81
CA ALA A 13 -1.39 26.65 2.34
C ALA A 13 -1.04 27.67 3.44
N ALA A 14 -0.46 27.22 4.54
CA ALA A 14 -0.14 28.05 5.71
C ALA A 14 1.36 28.32 5.92
N LEU A 15 2.22 28.05 4.92
CA LEU A 15 3.67 28.32 5.01
C LEU A 15 4.18 29.25 3.92
N GLY A 16 3.41 30.26 3.58
CA GLY A 16 3.78 31.28 2.65
C GLY A 16 4.29 32.58 3.27
N HIS A 17 5.23 32.58 4.17
CA HIS A 17 6.03 33.77 4.53
C HIS A 17 7.16 33.35 5.46
N VAL A 18 8.26 32.97 4.96
CA VAL A 18 9.65 33.23 5.42
C VAL A 18 10.59 32.49 4.48
N LEU A 19 11.07 33.13 3.46
CA LEU A 19 12.36 32.88 2.79
C LEU A 19 12.54 33.94 1.68
N SER A 20 12.83 35.15 2.08
CA SER A 20 13.47 36.13 1.22
C SER A 20 14.97 36.07 1.45
N ALA A 21 15.73 36.07 0.38
CA ALA A 21 17.16 36.28 0.27
C ALA A 21 18.08 35.08 0.52
N GLY A 22 18.59 34.56 -0.59
CA GLY A 22 19.73 33.68 -0.65
C GLY A 22 19.91 33.09 -2.04
N ARG A 23 20.42 33.85 -3.02
CA ARG A 23 20.85 33.31 -4.32
C ARG A 23 22.01 32.36 -4.09
N ILE A 24 21.75 31.05 -4.07
CA ILE A 24 22.80 30.02 -4.16
C ILE A 24 22.99 29.70 -5.64
N SER A 25 24.08 30.20 -6.21
CA SER A 25 24.55 29.80 -7.53
C SER A 25 25.21 28.42 -7.40
N ILE A 26 24.56 27.39 -7.92
CA ILE A 26 25.17 26.05 -8.04
C ILE A 26 25.98 26.06 -9.34
N PRO A 27 27.32 25.86 -9.30
CA PRO A 27 28.10 25.74 -10.52
C PRO A 27 27.76 24.43 -11.24
N ALA A 28 27.47 24.52 -12.53
CA ALA A 28 27.31 23.38 -13.44
C ALA A 28 28.70 22.75 -13.70
N ALA A 29 29.20 21.97 -12.78
CA ALA A 29 30.39 21.16 -12.98
C ALA A 29 30.24 19.89 -12.13
N VAL A 30 30.53 18.77 -12.76
CA VAL A 30 30.66 17.38 -12.26
C VAL A 30 29.51 16.46 -12.64
N LEU A 31 29.56 16.09 -13.92
CA LEU A 31 29.17 14.74 -14.35
C LEU A 31 30.26 14.21 -15.28
N SER A 32 31.47 14.06 -14.73
CA SER A 32 32.49 13.19 -15.31
C SER A 32 32.58 11.96 -14.39
N VAL A 33 31.75 10.96 -14.68
CA VAL A 33 31.79 9.66 -14.01
C VAL A 33 33.01 8.93 -14.51
N CYS A 34 34.09 8.90 -13.73
CA CYS A 34 35.15 7.88 -13.86
C CYS A 34 34.53 6.53 -13.56
N LEU A 35 34.32 5.71 -14.58
CA LEU A 35 33.99 4.30 -14.44
C LEU A 35 35.24 3.58 -13.93
N PRO A 36 35.25 2.98 -12.73
CA PRO A 36 36.31 2.07 -12.35
C PRO A 36 36.15 0.77 -13.14
N LEU A 37 37.21 0.34 -13.80
CA LEU A 37 37.34 -1.01 -14.36
C LEU A 37 37.26 -2.02 -13.21
N SER A 38 36.07 -2.58 -12.98
CA SER A 38 35.85 -3.60 -11.96
C SER A 38 36.39 -4.94 -12.45
N VAL A 39 37.30 -5.52 -11.69
CA VAL A 39 37.67 -6.94 -11.80
C VAL A 39 36.42 -7.75 -11.47
N GLN A 40 35.91 -8.51 -12.46
CA GLN A 40 34.70 -9.28 -12.32
C GLN A 40 34.86 -10.45 -11.34
N ALA A 41 34.07 -10.46 -10.28
CA ALA A 41 33.87 -11.65 -9.46
C ALA A 41 33.17 -12.76 -10.26
N ALA A 42 33.49 -14.00 -9.94
CA ALA A 42 32.78 -15.13 -10.50
C ALA A 42 31.28 -15.03 -10.14
N PRO A 43 30.37 -14.99 -11.13
CA PRO A 43 28.95 -14.85 -10.86
C PRO A 43 28.42 -16.10 -10.14
N VAL A 44 27.58 -15.89 -9.14
CA VAL A 44 26.80 -16.97 -8.51
C VAL A 44 25.85 -17.55 -9.53
N LEU A 45 25.80 -18.89 -9.63
CA LEU A 45 24.85 -19.57 -10.51
C LEU A 45 23.42 -19.17 -10.14
N GLN A 46 22.80 -18.42 -11.02
CA GLN A 46 21.41 -17.99 -10.90
C GLN A 46 20.49 -19.00 -11.59
N ASN A 47 19.24 -19.07 -11.15
CA ASN A 47 18.21 -19.88 -11.78
C ASN A 47 16.89 -19.11 -11.90
N ALA A 48 15.95 -19.60 -12.69
CA ALA A 48 14.65 -18.97 -12.90
C ALA A 48 13.94 -18.63 -11.58
N GLY A 49 14.05 -19.52 -10.58
CA GLY A 49 13.46 -19.32 -9.26
C GLY A 49 14.09 -18.19 -8.47
N SER A 50 15.44 -18.13 -8.41
CA SER A 50 16.14 -17.08 -7.66
C SER A 50 15.95 -15.70 -8.30
N LEU A 51 16.01 -15.59 -9.62
CA LEU A 51 15.79 -14.33 -10.34
C LEU A 51 14.34 -13.85 -10.23
N GLY A 52 13.36 -14.73 -10.41
CA GLY A 52 11.95 -14.39 -10.18
C GLY A 52 11.66 -13.98 -8.74
N ASN A 53 12.35 -14.56 -7.76
CA ASN A 53 12.25 -14.19 -6.36
C ASN A 53 12.84 -12.79 -6.08
N GLN A 54 13.97 -12.46 -6.68
CA GLN A 54 14.58 -11.13 -6.58
C GLN A 54 13.65 -10.03 -7.11
N LEU A 55 13.01 -10.26 -8.27
CA LEU A 55 12.03 -9.32 -8.83
C LEU A 55 10.82 -9.15 -7.89
N ARG A 56 10.21 -10.26 -7.46
CA ARG A 56 9.05 -10.22 -6.55
C ARG A 56 9.35 -9.52 -5.23
N GLN A 57 10.50 -9.77 -4.61
CA GLN A 57 10.86 -9.10 -3.34
C GLN A 57 11.22 -7.64 -3.55
N GLY A 58 11.82 -7.27 -4.69
CA GLY A 58 12.04 -5.88 -5.07
C GLY A 58 10.73 -5.10 -5.18
N GLU A 59 9.75 -5.66 -5.87
CA GLU A 59 8.40 -5.10 -6.01
C GLU A 59 7.65 -5.06 -4.67
N ALA A 60 7.65 -6.16 -3.91
CA ALA A 60 6.92 -6.26 -2.64
C ALA A 60 7.45 -5.29 -1.57
N ARG A 61 8.77 -5.07 -1.51
CA ARG A 61 9.38 -4.13 -0.55
C ARG A 61 9.24 -2.68 -0.96
N GLY A 62 9.02 -2.44 -2.26
CA GLY A 62 8.61 -1.15 -2.78
C GLY A 62 7.13 -0.84 -2.54
N VAL A 63 6.34 -1.78 -2.00
CA VAL A 63 4.93 -1.56 -1.67
C VAL A 63 4.82 -0.45 -0.63
N HIS A 64 4.26 0.62 -1.09
CA HIS A 64 3.92 1.77 -0.27
C HIS A 64 2.83 1.38 0.72
N ILE A 65 3.00 1.70 1.99
CA ILE A 65 1.89 1.66 2.95
C ILE A 65 0.80 2.59 2.39
N PRO A 66 -0.43 2.09 2.17
CA PRO A 66 -1.45 2.88 1.54
C PRO A 66 -1.65 4.19 2.31
N GLU A 67 -1.61 5.33 1.60
CA GLU A 67 -1.86 6.63 2.17
C GLU A 67 -3.29 6.71 2.71
N LEU A 68 -3.44 7.23 3.92
CA LEU A 68 -4.75 7.44 4.52
C LEU A 68 -5.44 8.59 3.79
N ALA A 69 -6.48 8.29 3.02
CA ALA A 69 -7.24 9.29 2.28
C ALA A 69 -8.28 9.96 3.19
N ALA A 70 -8.48 11.27 3.03
CA ALA A 70 -9.57 11.97 3.68
C ALA A 70 -10.88 11.69 2.94
N PRO A 71 -11.98 11.32 3.64
CA PRO A 71 -13.28 11.13 3.02
C PRO A 71 -13.86 12.47 2.55
N ASP A 72 -14.36 12.50 1.31
CA ASP A 72 -15.08 13.66 0.77
C ASP A 72 -16.59 13.47 1.00
N ILE A 73 -17.11 14.12 2.05
CA ILE A 73 -18.52 14.05 2.43
C ILE A 73 -19.04 15.45 2.72
N ALA A 74 -20.05 15.88 1.95
CA ALA A 74 -20.77 17.10 2.25
C ALA A 74 -21.90 16.83 3.24
N ALA A 75 -21.83 17.47 4.42
CA ALA A 75 -22.91 17.44 5.42
C ALA A 75 -24.14 18.21 4.93
N PRO A 76 -25.36 17.84 5.40
CA PRO A 76 -26.57 18.57 5.04
C PRO A 76 -26.46 20.04 5.44
N ALA A 77 -26.81 20.96 4.53
CA ALA A 77 -26.89 22.38 4.83
C ALA A 77 -27.89 22.63 5.96
N GLU A 78 -27.50 23.39 6.96
CA GLU A 78 -28.42 23.81 8.02
C GLU A 78 -29.35 24.89 7.47
N THR A 79 -30.62 24.56 7.28
CA THR A 79 -31.66 25.55 7.01
C THR A 79 -32.04 26.20 8.34
N THR A 80 -31.32 27.21 8.74
CA THR A 80 -31.68 28.06 9.88
C THR A 80 -32.79 29.01 9.43
N GLN A 81 -34.04 28.58 9.54
CA GLN A 81 -35.13 29.56 9.49
C GLN A 81 -35.03 30.46 10.70
N ALA A 82 -34.67 31.72 10.48
CA ALA A 82 -34.70 32.76 11.51
C ALA A 82 -36.15 33.08 11.86
N PHE A 83 -36.71 32.36 12.83
CA PHE A 83 -37.97 32.77 13.46
C PHE A 83 -37.65 33.87 14.48
N ARG A 84 -38.29 35.04 14.35
CA ARG A 84 -38.25 36.07 15.39
C ARG A 84 -39.15 35.59 16.52
N ASP A 85 -38.56 35.31 17.67
CA ASP A 85 -39.30 35.02 18.91
C ASP A 85 -39.86 36.33 19.49
N THR A 86 -41.17 36.48 19.49
CA THR A 86 -41.88 37.64 20.04
C THR A 86 -42.60 37.30 21.35
N SER A 87 -42.46 36.07 21.89
CA SER A 87 -43.15 35.65 23.11
C SER A 87 -42.29 35.88 24.35
N SER A 88 -42.85 36.57 25.35
CA SER A 88 -42.26 36.76 26.69
C SER A 88 -42.54 35.61 27.65
N GLU A 89 -43.23 34.56 27.22
CA GLU A 89 -43.62 33.43 28.06
C GLU A 89 -42.40 32.59 28.44
N ARG A 90 -42.28 32.23 29.73
CA ARG A 90 -41.25 31.34 30.27
C ARG A 90 -41.90 30.13 30.88
N ILE A 91 -41.28 28.96 30.64
CA ILE A 91 -41.77 27.67 31.10
C ILE A 91 -40.67 27.02 31.95
N THR A 92 -41.03 26.55 33.16
CA THR A 92 -40.11 25.79 34.01
C THR A 92 -40.29 24.30 33.75
N LEU A 93 -39.23 23.64 33.24
CA LEU A 93 -39.24 22.20 32.95
C LEU A 93 -38.83 21.40 34.20
N LYS A 94 -39.68 20.45 34.59
CA LYS A 94 -39.36 19.44 35.63
C LYS A 94 -38.71 18.20 35.03
N ARG A 95 -39.08 17.83 33.82
CA ARG A 95 -38.57 16.62 33.11
C ARG A 95 -38.56 16.83 31.62
N ILE A 96 -37.52 16.29 30.99
CA ILE A 96 -37.43 16.23 29.53
C ILE A 96 -37.45 14.71 29.13
N ARG A 97 -38.32 14.35 28.21
CA ARG A 97 -38.43 13.00 27.64
C ARG A 97 -37.88 13.01 26.22
N LEU A 98 -36.96 12.10 25.94
CA LEU A 98 -36.44 11.86 24.60
C LEU A 98 -37.04 10.57 24.06
N SER A 99 -37.50 10.58 22.80
CA SER A 99 -38.00 9.42 22.07
C SER A 99 -37.37 9.37 20.67
N GLY A 100 -37.39 8.19 20.02
CA GLY A 100 -36.90 8.02 18.63
C GLY A 100 -35.37 7.92 18.47
N ALA A 101 -34.62 7.89 19.56
CA ALA A 101 -33.19 7.59 19.49
C ALA A 101 -32.98 6.11 19.15
N PRO A 102 -31.99 5.77 18.29
CA PRO A 102 -31.66 4.37 18.00
C PRO A 102 -31.07 3.67 19.24
N ASP A 103 -31.56 2.49 19.58
CA ASP A 103 -31.07 1.70 20.74
C ASP A 103 -29.59 1.28 20.57
N SER A 104 -29.11 1.23 19.33
CA SER A 104 -27.73 0.83 19.00
C SER A 104 -26.68 1.90 19.32
N LEU A 105 -27.07 3.11 19.72
CA LEU A 105 -26.16 4.24 19.93
C LEU A 105 -26.38 4.87 21.31
N SER A 106 -25.41 4.72 22.19
CA SER A 106 -25.41 5.39 23.48
C SER A 106 -24.87 6.82 23.34
N VAL A 107 -25.71 7.82 23.54
CA VAL A 107 -25.34 9.25 23.48
C VAL A 107 -25.44 9.84 24.89
N PRO A 108 -24.40 10.49 25.42
CA PRO A 108 -24.40 11.07 26.77
C PRO A 108 -25.21 12.38 26.81
N VAL A 109 -26.54 12.28 26.79
CA VAL A 109 -27.45 13.44 26.75
C VAL A 109 -27.73 14.05 28.14
N ASP A 110 -27.52 13.30 29.22
CA ASP A 110 -27.87 13.71 30.60
C ASP A 110 -27.23 15.04 31.02
N PRO A 111 -25.96 15.35 30.72
CA PRO A 111 -25.39 16.66 31.09
C PRO A 111 -26.12 17.84 30.46
N VAL A 112 -26.55 17.67 29.18
CA VAL A 112 -27.32 18.71 28.48
C VAL A 112 -28.72 18.84 29.08
N LEU A 113 -29.41 17.73 29.35
CA LEU A 113 -30.75 17.73 29.93
C LEU A 113 -30.78 18.42 31.32
N LYS A 114 -29.79 18.12 32.18
CA LYS A 114 -29.65 18.75 33.51
C LYS A 114 -29.47 20.26 33.45
N LYS A 115 -28.79 20.79 32.42
CA LYS A 115 -28.57 22.23 32.23
C LYS A 115 -29.89 23.01 32.07
N TYR A 116 -30.92 22.38 31.48
CA TYR A 116 -32.21 22.99 31.16
C TYR A 116 -33.36 22.56 32.08
N THR A 117 -33.12 21.71 33.06
CA THR A 117 -34.14 21.28 34.03
C THR A 117 -34.14 22.20 35.24
N GLY A 118 -35.34 22.55 35.78
CA GLY A 118 -35.52 23.35 37.01
C GLY A 118 -35.36 24.86 36.85
N LYS A 119 -35.25 25.37 35.61
CA LYS A 119 -35.06 26.79 35.32
C LYS A 119 -36.22 27.33 34.45
N PRO A 120 -36.58 28.64 34.57
CA PRO A 120 -37.51 29.26 33.65
C PRO A 120 -36.85 29.47 32.28
N LEU A 121 -37.37 28.84 31.25
CA LEU A 121 -36.85 28.83 29.88
C LEU A 121 -37.77 29.61 28.95
N SER A 122 -37.18 30.37 28.05
CA SER A 122 -37.84 30.95 26.88
C SER A 122 -37.97 29.94 25.75
N PHE A 123 -38.72 30.24 24.72
CA PHE A 123 -38.77 29.42 23.50
C PHE A 123 -37.42 29.39 22.79
N ALA A 124 -36.63 30.47 22.87
CA ALA A 124 -35.27 30.49 22.35
C ALA A 124 -34.36 29.50 23.09
N ASP A 125 -34.50 29.36 24.42
CA ASP A 125 -33.74 28.38 25.22
C ASP A 125 -34.11 26.93 24.81
N LEU A 126 -35.39 26.64 24.54
CA LEU A 126 -35.82 25.33 24.08
C LEU A 126 -35.25 24.98 22.69
N ARG A 127 -35.12 25.98 21.81
CA ARG A 127 -34.45 25.79 20.52
C ARG A 127 -32.97 25.53 20.70
N THR A 128 -32.31 26.24 21.61
CA THR A 128 -30.90 26.01 21.94
C THR A 128 -30.69 24.60 22.50
N LEU A 129 -31.56 24.13 23.40
CA LEU A 129 -31.56 22.76 23.90
C LEU A 129 -31.67 21.74 22.72
N SER A 130 -32.62 21.96 21.81
CA SER A 130 -32.81 21.10 20.64
C SER A 130 -31.57 21.09 19.75
N ALA A 131 -30.91 22.23 19.53
CA ALA A 131 -29.68 22.34 18.75
C ALA A 131 -28.49 21.69 19.46
N GLU A 132 -28.32 21.85 20.78
CA GLU A 132 -27.28 21.18 21.56
C GLU A 132 -27.43 19.65 21.51
N LEU A 133 -28.64 19.15 21.70
CA LEU A 133 -28.91 17.69 21.57
C LEU A 133 -28.68 17.20 20.14
N THR A 134 -29.10 17.96 19.13
CA THR A 134 -28.82 17.61 17.72
C THR A 134 -27.32 17.46 17.48
N ARG A 135 -26.52 18.41 18.02
CA ARG A 135 -25.04 18.32 17.91
C ARG A 135 -24.51 17.07 18.60
N GLN A 136 -24.98 16.76 19.82
CA GLN A 136 -24.56 15.54 20.55
C GLN A 136 -24.79 14.27 19.74
N TYR A 137 -25.97 14.13 19.10
CA TYR A 137 -26.26 12.98 18.24
C TYR A 137 -25.40 12.96 16.98
N ARG A 138 -25.11 14.13 16.37
CA ARG A 138 -24.21 14.22 15.20
C ARG A 138 -22.76 13.90 15.56
N ASP A 139 -22.29 14.38 16.71
CA ASP A 139 -20.94 14.08 17.21
C ASP A 139 -20.79 12.59 17.56
N ALA A 140 -21.86 11.96 18.04
CA ALA A 140 -21.93 10.52 18.25
C ALA A 140 -22.02 9.69 16.95
N GLY A 141 -22.08 10.34 15.77
CA GLY A 141 -21.99 9.68 14.46
C GLY A 141 -23.27 9.65 13.63
N LEU A 142 -24.40 10.18 14.12
CA LEU A 142 -25.64 10.31 13.35
C LEU A 142 -25.63 11.61 12.53
N MET A 143 -24.94 11.63 11.39
CA MET A 143 -24.69 12.85 10.60
C MET A 143 -25.94 13.65 10.24
N ALA A 144 -27.06 12.99 10.01
CA ALA A 144 -28.31 13.58 9.59
C ALA A 144 -29.33 13.75 10.74
N ALA A 145 -28.92 13.47 11.99
CA ALA A 145 -29.80 13.57 13.14
C ALA A 145 -30.31 14.98 13.36
N ARG A 146 -31.59 15.07 13.76
CA ARG A 146 -32.24 16.27 14.25
C ARG A 146 -33.07 15.96 15.49
N VAL A 147 -32.99 16.81 16.52
CA VAL A 147 -33.91 16.75 17.65
C VAL A 147 -34.96 17.82 17.43
N ILE A 148 -36.20 17.45 17.42
CA ILE A 148 -37.32 18.36 17.20
C ILE A 148 -38.21 18.47 18.44
N ILE A 149 -38.85 19.60 18.59
CA ILE A 149 -39.92 19.82 19.57
C ILE A 149 -41.24 19.61 18.82
N PRO A 150 -41.93 18.46 18.99
CA PRO A 150 -43.21 18.24 18.34
C PRO A 150 -44.24 19.23 18.90
N ARG A 151 -45.30 19.49 18.14
CA ARG A 151 -46.42 20.32 18.61
C ARG A 151 -47.06 19.64 19.81
N GLN A 152 -47.01 20.28 20.97
CA GLN A 152 -47.45 19.71 22.25
C GLN A 152 -47.91 20.80 23.21
N VAL A 153 -48.71 20.40 24.20
CA VAL A 153 -49.02 21.20 25.37
C VAL A 153 -48.15 20.71 26.52
N ILE A 154 -47.30 21.57 27.06
CA ILE A 154 -46.46 21.24 28.21
C ILE A 154 -47.32 21.20 29.47
N ARG A 155 -47.62 20.00 29.98
CA ARG A 155 -48.35 19.78 31.24
C ARG A 155 -47.36 19.30 32.29
N ASP A 156 -47.53 19.79 33.53
CA ASP A 156 -46.72 19.42 34.70
C ASP A 156 -45.19 19.64 34.51
N GLY A 157 -44.79 20.55 33.62
CA GLY A 157 -43.39 20.81 33.32
C GLY A 157 -42.66 19.68 32.56
N VAL A 158 -43.39 18.82 31.86
CA VAL A 158 -42.79 17.74 31.05
C VAL A 158 -42.72 18.18 29.59
N LEU A 159 -41.49 18.28 29.06
CA LEU A 159 -41.22 18.51 27.63
C LEU A 159 -40.87 17.19 26.94
N SER A 160 -41.56 16.88 25.85
CA SER A 160 -41.22 15.74 24.98
C SER A 160 -40.42 16.23 23.77
N LEU A 161 -39.28 15.60 23.51
CA LEU A 161 -38.46 15.84 22.34
C LEU A 161 -38.37 14.55 21.52
N THR A 162 -38.37 14.70 20.21
CA THR A 162 -38.24 13.55 19.30
C THR A 162 -36.93 13.65 18.56
N VAL A 163 -36.13 12.59 18.66
CA VAL A 163 -34.91 12.41 17.86
C VAL A 163 -35.29 11.81 16.52
N LEU A 164 -35.00 12.52 15.44
CA LEU A 164 -35.08 12.02 14.07
C LEU A 164 -33.65 11.60 13.70
N PRO A 165 -33.32 10.30 13.63
CA PRO A 165 -31.95 9.85 13.42
C PRO A 165 -31.43 10.09 12.00
N GLY A 166 -32.29 10.44 11.04
CA GLY A 166 -31.94 10.56 9.63
C GLY A 166 -31.74 9.19 9.01
N THR A 167 -32.84 8.42 8.90
CA THR A 167 -32.82 7.10 8.27
C THR A 167 -32.57 7.22 6.77
N ALA A 168 -31.81 6.26 6.20
CA ALA A 168 -31.52 6.24 4.79
C ALA A 168 -32.79 6.07 3.96
N ASP A 169 -32.99 6.95 3.01
CA ASP A 169 -33.97 6.85 1.94
C ASP A 169 -33.33 6.10 0.74
N ARG A 170 -34.07 5.93 -0.33
CA ARG A 170 -33.55 5.33 -1.56
C ARG A 170 -32.31 6.09 -2.05
N ALA A 171 -31.28 5.33 -2.41
CA ALA A 171 -30.03 5.87 -2.96
C ALA A 171 -30.28 6.67 -4.26
N VAL A 172 -29.65 7.83 -4.36
CA VAL A 172 -29.66 8.67 -5.57
C VAL A 172 -28.26 8.63 -6.17
N VAL A 173 -28.13 8.14 -7.40
CA VAL A 173 -26.86 8.01 -8.10
C VAL A 173 -26.91 8.83 -9.38
N HIS A 174 -26.05 9.85 -9.47
CA HIS A 174 -25.79 10.62 -10.68
C HIS A 174 -24.45 10.16 -11.25
N ASN A 175 -24.51 9.26 -12.22
CA ASN A 175 -23.33 8.63 -12.76
C ASN A 175 -22.95 9.16 -14.15
N THR A 176 -21.79 9.79 -14.23
CA THR A 176 -21.15 10.15 -15.51
C THR A 176 -19.83 9.39 -15.71
N ALA A 177 -19.37 8.62 -14.69
CA ALA A 177 -18.16 7.82 -14.75
C ALA A 177 -18.34 6.54 -15.58
N PRO A 178 -17.24 5.93 -16.06
CA PRO A 178 -17.30 4.71 -16.86
C PRO A 178 -17.50 3.45 -15.98
N ILE A 179 -18.54 3.44 -15.17
CA ILE A 179 -18.96 2.31 -14.33
C ILE A 179 -20.47 2.08 -14.49
N ARG A 180 -20.96 0.87 -14.24
CA ARG A 180 -22.38 0.57 -14.29
C ARG A 180 -23.11 1.11 -13.06
N ASP A 181 -24.26 1.75 -13.25
CA ASP A 181 -25.09 2.28 -12.16
C ASP A 181 -25.46 1.21 -11.13
N SER A 182 -25.70 -0.02 -11.58
CA SER A 182 -26.04 -1.15 -10.71
C SER A 182 -24.94 -1.49 -9.70
N ILE A 183 -23.67 -1.20 -10.01
CA ILE A 183 -22.54 -1.40 -9.08
C ILE A 183 -22.53 -0.30 -8.03
N LEU A 184 -22.68 0.96 -8.45
CA LEU A 184 -22.76 2.10 -7.54
C LEU A 184 -23.95 1.97 -6.59
N THR A 185 -25.14 1.66 -7.13
CA THR A 185 -26.35 1.44 -6.32
C THR A 185 -26.13 0.33 -5.29
N ARG A 186 -25.51 -0.79 -5.69
CA ARG A 186 -25.19 -1.90 -4.79
C ARG A 186 -24.24 -1.46 -3.67
N MET A 187 -23.24 -0.61 -3.99
CA MET A 187 -22.30 -0.10 -2.99
C MET A 187 -23.00 0.83 -1.99
N VAL A 188 -23.84 1.73 -2.46
CA VAL A 188 -24.62 2.62 -1.60
C VAL A 188 -25.56 1.83 -0.70
N SER A 189 -26.35 0.89 -1.27
CA SER A 189 -27.27 0.05 -0.48
C SER A 189 -26.55 -0.85 0.53
N ALA A 190 -25.33 -1.31 0.21
CA ALA A 190 -24.52 -2.09 1.15
C ALA A 190 -23.97 -1.24 2.31
N ALA A 191 -23.62 0.03 2.05
CA ALA A 191 -23.10 0.95 3.04
C ALA A 191 -24.22 1.57 3.90
N THR A 192 -25.32 1.97 3.27
CA THR A 192 -26.45 2.67 3.90
C THR A 192 -27.78 1.99 3.53
N PRO A 193 -28.13 0.86 4.19
CA PRO A 193 -29.37 0.16 3.92
C PRO A 193 -30.59 1.06 4.19
N GLU A 194 -31.59 0.98 3.31
CA GLU A 194 -32.82 1.76 3.40
C GLU A 194 -33.52 1.53 4.75
N GLY A 195 -34.04 2.58 5.36
CA GLY A 195 -34.72 2.57 6.67
C GLY A 195 -33.77 2.51 7.87
N GLN A 196 -32.47 2.34 7.69
CA GLN A 196 -31.48 2.36 8.77
C GLN A 196 -30.90 3.77 8.97
N PRO A 197 -30.51 4.16 10.20
CA PRO A 197 -29.82 5.42 10.44
C PRO A 197 -28.54 5.56 9.63
N VAL A 198 -28.32 6.71 8.99
CA VAL A 198 -27.07 7.00 8.26
C VAL A 198 -25.96 7.37 9.24
N LEU A 199 -25.00 6.46 9.41
CA LEU A 199 -23.85 6.68 10.30
C LEU A 199 -22.68 7.31 9.54
N ARG A 200 -21.96 8.23 10.21
CA ARG A 200 -20.73 8.88 9.69
C ARG A 200 -19.74 7.87 9.14
N ARG A 201 -19.40 6.84 9.94
CA ARG A 201 -18.45 5.78 9.54
C ARG A 201 -18.85 5.05 8.26
N GLN A 202 -20.17 4.89 8.00
CA GLN A 202 -20.67 4.23 6.80
C GLN A 202 -20.54 5.12 5.56
N ALA A 203 -20.87 6.41 5.70
CA ALA A 203 -20.71 7.39 4.64
C ALA A 203 -19.21 7.62 4.29
N GLU A 204 -18.34 7.72 5.31
CA GLU A 204 -16.88 7.80 5.13
C GLU A 204 -16.35 6.58 4.38
N ARG A 205 -16.72 5.37 4.84
CA ARG A 205 -16.34 4.13 4.16
C ARG A 205 -16.80 4.12 2.71
N LEU A 206 -18.04 4.52 2.44
CA LEU A 206 -18.60 4.58 1.08
C LEU A 206 -17.79 5.53 0.20
N SER A 207 -17.54 6.77 0.69
CA SER A 207 -16.75 7.77 -0.04
C SER A 207 -15.36 7.24 -0.40
N LEU A 208 -14.66 6.64 0.56
CA LEU A 208 -13.33 6.06 0.35
C LEU A 208 -13.36 4.91 -0.67
N LEU A 209 -14.31 3.97 -0.53
CA LEU A 209 -14.42 2.83 -1.44
C LEU A 209 -14.78 3.23 -2.87
N LEU A 210 -15.62 4.26 -3.05
CA LEU A 210 -15.96 4.78 -4.37
C LEU A 210 -14.77 5.43 -5.07
N ASN A 211 -13.93 6.16 -4.33
CA ASN A 211 -12.71 6.80 -4.84
C ASN A 211 -11.53 5.82 -5.02
N GLU A 212 -11.62 4.60 -4.49
CA GLU A 212 -10.69 3.50 -4.79
C GLU A 212 -11.02 2.77 -6.11
N ILE A 213 -12.16 3.09 -6.75
CA ILE A 213 -12.53 2.46 -8.03
C ILE A 213 -11.69 3.06 -9.16
N PRO A 214 -10.93 2.24 -9.91
CA PRO A 214 -10.12 2.71 -11.01
C PRO A 214 -10.92 3.46 -12.08
N GLY A 215 -10.51 4.69 -12.42
CA GLY A 215 -11.16 5.52 -13.43
C GLY A 215 -12.45 6.20 -12.97
N VAL A 216 -12.70 6.27 -11.66
CA VAL A 216 -13.87 6.93 -11.06
C VAL A 216 -13.40 7.95 -10.03
N GLU A 217 -14.00 9.13 -10.07
CA GLU A 217 -13.95 10.13 -9.00
C GLU A 217 -15.38 10.29 -8.45
N ALA A 218 -15.54 10.26 -7.13
CA ALA A 218 -16.85 10.25 -6.51
C ALA A 218 -16.94 11.22 -5.33
N GLY A 219 -18.03 12.00 -5.30
CA GLY A 219 -18.48 12.78 -4.16
C GLY A 219 -19.69 12.13 -3.50
N VAL A 220 -19.74 12.14 -2.17
CA VAL A 220 -20.91 11.66 -1.40
C VAL A 220 -21.51 12.84 -0.67
N SER A 221 -22.82 13.05 -0.80
CA SER A 221 -23.54 14.10 -0.11
C SER A 221 -24.83 13.57 0.51
N LEU A 222 -25.25 14.22 1.59
CA LEU A 222 -26.51 13.91 2.28
C LEU A 222 -27.52 15.02 2.01
N LYS A 223 -28.70 14.66 1.47
CA LYS A 223 -29.81 15.57 1.22
C LYS A 223 -31.04 15.14 2.01
N PRO A 224 -32.00 16.04 2.28
CA PRO A 224 -33.30 15.63 2.83
C PRO A 224 -33.94 14.55 1.96
N GLY A 225 -34.46 13.50 2.57
CA GLY A 225 -35.19 12.45 1.88
C GLY A 225 -36.63 12.83 1.51
N GLY A 226 -37.36 11.93 0.87
CA GLY A 226 -38.73 12.13 0.45
C GLY A 226 -39.73 12.20 1.61
N GLN A 227 -39.41 11.65 2.76
CA GLN A 227 -40.23 11.68 3.97
C GLN A 227 -39.58 12.45 5.10
N SER A 228 -40.38 13.00 6.03
CA SER A 228 -39.84 13.66 7.21
C SER A 228 -39.00 12.70 8.05
N GLY A 229 -37.77 13.09 8.38
CA GLY A 229 -36.84 12.24 9.15
C GLY A 229 -36.03 11.28 8.32
N THR A 230 -36.21 11.21 7.00
CA THR A 230 -35.34 10.44 6.10
C THR A 230 -34.26 11.32 5.47
N THR A 231 -33.20 10.66 5.00
CA THR A 231 -32.02 11.28 4.39
C THR A 231 -31.64 10.51 3.13
N ALA A 232 -31.64 11.19 1.99
CA ALA A 232 -31.13 10.62 0.75
C ALA A 232 -29.60 10.70 0.71
N VAL A 233 -28.95 9.57 0.49
CA VAL A 233 -27.52 9.50 0.19
C VAL A 233 -27.37 9.70 -1.31
N VAL A 234 -26.74 10.80 -1.70
CA VAL A 234 -26.52 11.17 -3.10
C VAL A 234 -25.06 10.92 -3.44
N VAL A 235 -24.84 10.15 -4.48
CA VAL A 235 -23.52 9.86 -5.04
C VAL A 235 -23.41 10.48 -6.42
N ASP A 236 -22.51 11.43 -6.56
CA ASP A 236 -22.16 12.07 -7.82
C ASP A 236 -20.82 11.49 -8.29
N THR A 237 -20.78 10.87 -9.48
CA THR A 237 -19.55 10.32 -10.03
C THR A 237 -19.19 10.97 -11.35
N ARG A 238 -17.89 11.12 -11.58
CA ARG A 238 -17.31 11.65 -12.81
C ARG A 238 -16.14 10.79 -13.28
N PRO A 239 -15.78 10.86 -14.57
CA PRO A 239 -14.65 10.13 -15.09
C PRO A 239 -13.35 10.59 -14.42
N GLY A 240 -12.60 9.63 -13.85
CA GLY A 240 -11.21 9.79 -13.47
C GLY A 240 -10.27 9.33 -14.59
N GLN A 241 -8.99 9.15 -14.27
CA GLN A 241 -7.98 8.75 -15.25
C GLN A 241 -8.30 7.37 -15.85
N ARG A 242 -8.45 7.29 -17.19
CA ARG A 242 -8.80 6.06 -17.93
C ARG A 242 -7.61 5.18 -18.25
N ALA A 243 -6.46 5.77 -18.49
CA ALA A 243 -5.23 5.07 -18.81
C ALA A 243 -4.04 5.89 -18.32
N GLY A 244 -2.96 5.23 -18.07
CA GLY A 244 -1.70 5.86 -17.69
C GLY A 244 -0.58 4.83 -17.74
N GLY A 245 0.62 5.28 -17.44
CA GLY A 245 1.77 4.40 -17.48
C GLY A 245 3.02 5.07 -16.92
N TYR A 246 4.10 4.33 -17.00
CA TYR A 246 5.41 4.84 -16.65
C TYR A 246 6.50 4.20 -17.53
N VAL A 247 7.60 4.89 -17.64
CA VAL A 247 8.85 4.36 -18.17
C VAL A 247 9.97 4.72 -17.19
N GLY A 248 10.91 3.82 -16.99
CA GLY A 248 11.99 4.04 -16.03
C GLY A 248 13.29 3.35 -16.44
N LEU A 249 14.37 3.85 -15.89
CA LEU A 249 15.71 3.29 -15.99
C LEU A 249 16.28 3.15 -14.61
N ASP A 250 16.96 2.03 -14.34
CA ASP A 250 17.72 1.85 -13.11
C ASP A 250 18.96 0.97 -13.31
N ASN A 251 19.82 0.93 -12.29
CA ASN A 251 20.94 0.00 -12.21
C ASN A 251 20.76 -1.05 -11.10
N GLN A 252 19.49 -1.40 -10.81
CA GLN A 252 19.10 -2.27 -9.71
C GLN A 252 18.91 -3.74 -10.13
N GLY A 253 19.40 -4.13 -11.29
CA GLY A 253 19.49 -5.52 -11.75
C GLY A 253 20.59 -6.30 -11.06
N THR A 254 20.70 -7.59 -11.40
CA THR A 254 21.75 -8.46 -10.87
C THR A 254 23.03 -8.34 -11.69
N GLN A 255 24.17 -8.66 -11.08
CA GLN A 255 25.44 -8.68 -11.78
C GLN A 255 25.48 -9.72 -12.94
N SER A 256 24.78 -10.84 -12.80
CA SER A 256 24.80 -11.92 -13.77
C SER A 256 23.94 -11.64 -15.01
N THR A 257 22.76 -11.05 -14.85
CA THR A 257 21.80 -10.80 -15.95
C THR A 257 21.75 -9.35 -16.41
N GLY A 258 22.63 -8.50 -15.89
CA GLY A 258 22.72 -7.08 -16.18
C GLY A 258 22.19 -6.21 -15.04
N ARG A 259 22.99 -5.22 -14.61
CA ARG A 259 22.60 -4.25 -13.59
C ARG A 259 21.64 -3.21 -14.14
N SER A 260 21.89 -2.73 -15.34
CA SER A 260 21.08 -1.69 -15.98
C SER A 260 19.79 -2.27 -16.54
N ARG A 261 18.65 -1.68 -16.14
CA ARG A 261 17.32 -2.13 -16.55
C ARG A 261 16.51 -0.98 -17.13
N LEU A 262 15.73 -1.33 -18.16
CA LEU A 262 14.60 -0.52 -18.64
C LEU A 262 13.32 -1.09 -18.00
N LEU A 263 12.53 -0.21 -17.40
CA LEU A 263 11.27 -0.54 -16.78
C LEU A 263 10.13 0.12 -17.55
N GLY A 264 8.97 -0.50 -17.60
CA GLY A 264 7.79 0.12 -18.20
C GLY A 264 6.52 -0.52 -17.67
N GLY A 265 5.48 0.27 -17.59
CA GLY A 265 4.16 -0.21 -17.22
C GLY A 265 3.07 0.67 -17.80
N ALA A 266 1.93 0.06 -18.05
CA ALA A 266 0.73 0.74 -18.51
C ALA A 266 -0.50 0.13 -17.85
N TYR A 267 -1.52 0.93 -17.66
CA TYR A 267 -2.82 0.45 -17.18
C TYR A 267 -3.98 1.09 -17.94
N VAL A 268 -5.07 0.34 -18.01
CA VAL A 268 -6.34 0.81 -18.54
C VAL A 268 -7.44 0.48 -17.53
N ASN A 269 -8.22 1.48 -17.18
CA ASN A 269 -9.31 1.41 -16.23
C ASN A 269 -10.66 1.26 -16.94
N ALA A 270 -11.59 0.56 -16.30
CA ALA A 270 -12.99 0.45 -16.70
C ALA A 270 -13.20 -0.12 -18.13
N LEU A 271 -12.45 -1.16 -18.50
CA LEU A 271 -12.63 -1.87 -19.79
C LEU A 271 -14.04 -2.47 -19.91
N LEU A 272 -14.50 -3.16 -18.87
CA LEU A 272 -15.82 -3.81 -18.80
C LEU A 272 -16.82 -2.98 -17.97
N ARG A 273 -16.43 -1.78 -17.50
CA ARG A 273 -17.26 -0.91 -16.65
C ARG A 273 -17.73 -1.59 -15.36
N THR A 274 -16.90 -2.48 -14.82
CA THR A 274 -17.15 -3.22 -13.56
C THR A 274 -16.25 -2.73 -12.41
N GLY A 275 -15.71 -1.50 -12.53
CA GLY A 275 -14.67 -1.00 -11.63
C GLY A 275 -13.37 -1.77 -11.81
N ASP A 276 -13.10 -2.21 -13.02
CA ASP A 276 -11.99 -3.06 -13.40
C ASP A 276 -10.76 -2.26 -13.86
N GLN A 277 -9.61 -2.92 -13.74
CA GLN A 277 -8.33 -2.43 -14.23
C GLN A 277 -7.56 -3.57 -14.87
N LEU A 278 -7.00 -3.31 -16.04
CA LEU A 278 -5.95 -4.11 -16.68
C LEU A 278 -4.63 -3.38 -16.54
N ARG A 279 -3.61 -4.07 -16.06
CA ARG A 279 -2.26 -3.54 -15.86
C ARG A 279 -1.23 -4.45 -16.52
N LEU A 280 -0.26 -3.86 -17.19
CA LEU A 280 0.92 -4.49 -17.75
C LEU A 280 2.16 -3.82 -17.16
N ASP A 281 3.08 -4.60 -16.61
CA ASP A 281 4.38 -4.17 -16.11
C ASP A 281 5.46 -5.01 -16.76
N GLY A 282 6.64 -4.43 -16.98
CA GLY A 282 7.78 -5.14 -17.55
C GLY A 282 9.11 -4.53 -17.17
N ALA A 283 10.14 -5.40 -17.23
CA ALA A 283 11.53 -5.03 -17.01
C ALA A 283 12.43 -5.76 -18.01
N VAL A 284 13.39 -5.03 -18.56
CA VAL A 284 14.40 -5.58 -19.48
C VAL A 284 15.78 -5.18 -18.98
N GLY A 285 16.63 -6.17 -18.65
CA GLY A 285 18.05 -5.99 -18.39
C GLY A 285 18.82 -6.20 -19.68
N TYR A 286 19.78 -5.32 -20.00
CA TYR A 286 20.43 -5.34 -21.31
C TYR A 286 21.96 -5.53 -21.28
N GLU A 287 22.57 -5.67 -20.09
CA GLU A 287 23.99 -5.93 -19.94
C GLU A 287 24.26 -7.44 -19.79
N HIS A 288 25.36 -7.94 -20.33
CA HIS A 288 26.00 -9.24 -20.07
C HIS A 288 25.14 -10.52 -20.20
N GLY A 289 24.04 -10.48 -20.87
CA GLY A 289 23.19 -11.66 -21.01
C GLY A 289 21.77 -11.28 -21.28
N GLY A 290 21.07 -10.85 -20.28
CA GLY A 290 19.72 -10.34 -20.42
C GLY A 290 18.73 -10.97 -19.46
N LEU A 291 17.75 -10.16 -19.12
CA LEU A 291 16.58 -10.55 -18.36
C LEU A 291 15.40 -9.83 -19.00
N VAL A 292 14.35 -10.57 -19.30
CA VAL A 292 13.07 -10.00 -19.74
C VAL A 292 11.99 -10.50 -18.81
N ASN A 293 11.27 -9.59 -18.19
CA ASN A 293 10.12 -9.92 -17.35
C ASN A 293 8.91 -9.12 -17.82
N GLY A 294 7.75 -9.77 -17.85
CA GLY A 294 6.46 -9.14 -18.10
C GLY A 294 5.39 -9.71 -17.18
N ARG A 295 4.51 -8.83 -16.66
CA ARG A 295 3.36 -9.20 -15.82
C ARG A 295 2.10 -8.53 -16.34
N LEU A 296 1.06 -9.33 -16.56
CA LEU A 296 -0.29 -8.89 -16.87
C LEU A 296 -1.17 -9.16 -15.66
N ASP A 297 -1.91 -8.17 -15.18
CA ASP A 297 -2.81 -8.27 -14.03
C ASP A 297 -4.19 -7.67 -14.40
N TYR A 298 -5.24 -8.42 -14.20
CA TYR A 298 -6.61 -7.95 -14.36
C TYR A 298 -7.40 -8.14 -13.07
N SER A 299 -8.07 -7.09 -12.63
CA SER A 299 -8.93 -7.15 -11.44
C SER A 299 -10.22 -6.38 -11.61
N MET A 300 -11.28 -6.78 -10.89
CA MET A 300 -12.60 -6.17 -10.94
C MET A 300 -13.30 -6.19 -9.59
N LEU A 301 -14.28 -5.31 -9.39
CA LEU A 301 -15.16 -5.34 -8.23
C LEU A 301 -16.14 -6.50 -8.35
N VAL A 302 -16.30 -7.28 -7.28
CA VAL A 302 -17.22 -8.42 -7.21
C VAL A 302 -18.30 -8.26 -6.14
N SER A 303 -18.21 -7.26 -5.25
CA SER A 303 -19.23 -6.99 -4.24
C SER A 303 -19.46 -5.50 -4.00
N GLY A 304 -20.60 -5.14 -3.39
CA GLY A 304 -20.89 -3.78 -2.93
C GLY A 304 -20.07 -3.33 -1.72
N TYR A 305 -19.34 -4.23 -1.09
CA TYR A 305 -18.47 -3.94 0.07
C TYR A 305 -17.02 -3.61 -0.32
N GLY A 306 -16.73 -3.45 -1.62
CA GLY A 306 -15.40 -3.16 -2.13
C GLY A 306 -14.51 -4.38 -2.36
N THR A 307 -15.05 -5.62 -2.29
CA THR A 307 -14.30 -6.84 -2.60
C THR A 307 -13.89 -6.83 -4.06
N ARG A 308 -12.60 -7.10 -4.34
CA ARG A 308 -12.05 -7.25 -5.68
C ARG A 308 -11.57 -8.68 -5.90
N ALA A 309 -11.78 -9.22 -7.09
CA ALA A 309 -11.17 -10.46 -7.55
C ALA A 309 -10.27 -10.14 -8.74
N GLY A 310 -9.18 -10.89 -8.88
CA GLY A 310 -8.24 -10.70 -9.97
C GLY A 310 -7.45 -11.93 -10.30
N MET A 311 -6.80 -11.87 -11.46
CA MET A 311 -5.85 -12.86 -11.93
C MET A 311 -4.63 -12.17 -12.54
N ALA A 312 -3.47 -12.79 -12.36
CA ALA A 312 -2.24 -12.31 -12.94
C ALA A 312 -1.48 -13.46 -13.61
N TYR A 313 -0.77 -13.10 -14.65
CA TYR A 313 0.21 -13.95 -15.30
C TYR A 313 1.51 -13.19 -15.41
N SER A 314 2.63 -13.82 -15.09
CA SER A 314 3.94 -13.24 -15.37
C SER A 314 4.86 -14.25 -16.02
N ARG A 315 5.71 -13.74 -16.91
CA ARG A 315 6.78 -14.49 -17.54
C ARG A 315 8.10 -13.79 -17.32
N LEU A 316 9.09 -14.59 -16.95
CA LEU A 316 10.48 -14.20 -16.85
C LEU A 316 11.30 -15.09 -17.77
N ASP A 317 12.08 -14.49 -18.66
CA ASP A 317 13.12 -15.15 -19.42
C ASP A 317 14.48 -14.55 -19.03
N TYR A 318 15.51 -15.38 -18.87
CA TYR A 318 16.83 -14.91 -18.53
C TYR A 318 17.92 -15.69 -19.26
N GLN A 319 19.06 -15.03 -19.43
CA GLN A 319 20.31 -15.63 -19.86
C GLN A 319 21.51 -14.96 -19.19
N TYR A 320 22.55 -15.72 -18.94
CA TYR A 320 23.85 -15.21 -18.50
C TYR A 320 24.98 -16.13 -18.90
N ASP A 321 26.18 -15.56 -19.01
CA ASP A 321 27.38 -16.32 -19.32
C ASP A 321 28.19 -16.61 -18.04
N PHE A 322 28.59 -17.86 -17.84
CA PHE A 322 29.42 -18.33 -16.75
C PHE A 322 30.42 -19.35 -17.23
N MET A 323 31.72 -19.18 -16.92
CA MET A 323 32.82 -20.05 -17.41
C MET A 323 32.77 -20.25 -18.91
N GLN A 324 32.54 -19.22 -19.70
CA GLN A 324 32.39 -19.21 -21.16
C GLN A 324 31.23 -20.09 -21.70
N GLU A 325 30.32 -20.46 -20.85
CA GLU A 325 29.11 -21.20 -21.20
C GLU A 325 27.86 -20.41 -20.90
N ARG A 326 26.84 -20.56 -21.74
CA ARG A 326 25.57 -19.81 -21.63
C ARG A 326 24.52 -20.61 -20.90
N PHE A 327 24.04 -20.04 -19.78
CA PHE A 327 22.92 -20.53 -19.00
C PHE A 327 21.67 -19.72 -19.37
N LEU A 328 20.55 -20.43 -19.53
CA LEU A 328 19.27 -19.84 -19.90
C LEU A 328 18.19 -20.41 -18.98
N GLY A 329 17.08 -19.71 -18.87
CA GLY A 329 15.89 -20.26 -18.23
C GLY A 329 14.71 -19.33 -18.33
N TYR A 330 13.58 -19.84 -17.88
CA TYR A 330 12.35 -19.06 -17.81
C TYR A 330 11.45 -19.52 -16.67
N SER A 331 10.55 -18.65 -16.25
CA SER A 331 9.43 -19.01 -15.38
C SER A 331 8.12 -18.46 -15.93
N ASP A 332 7.07 -19.25 -15.77
CA ASP A 332 5.68 -18.85 -16.00
C ASP A 332 4.95 -18.93 -14.65
N ASP A 333 4.39 -17.81 -14.22
CA ASP A 333 3.71 -17.70 -12.92
C ASP A 333 2.25 -17.28 -13.13
N TRP A 334 1.32 -18.04 -12.57
CA TRP A 334 -0.12 -17.75 -12.54
C TRP A 334 -0.56 -17.49 -11.11
N GLU A 335 -1.38 -16.48 -10.92
CA GLU A 335 -1.97 -16.14 -9.64
C GLU A 335 -3.45 -15.77 -9.81
N MET A 336 -4.31 -16.29 -8.94
CA MET A 336 -5.68 -15.80 -8.75
C MET A 336 -5.81 -15.28 -7.34
N TYR A 337 -6.55 -14.19 -7.16
CA TYR A 337 -6.67 -13.58 -5.83
C TYR A 337 -8.01 -12.92 -5.60
N VAL A 338 -8.37 -12.80 -4.33
CA VAL A 338 -9.48 -11.99 -3.83
C VAL A 338 -8.94 -11.08 -2.73
N SER A 339 -9.29 -9.81 -2.77
CA SER A 339 -8.97 -8.83 -1.74
C SER A 339 -10.24 -8.17 -1.20
N HIS A 340 -10.29 -7.96 0.12
CA HIS A 340 -11.43 -7.34 0.79
C HIS A 340 -10.98 -6.25 1.76
N PRO A 341 -11.52 -5.02 1.65
CA PRO A 341 -11.25 -3.94 2.58
C PRO A 341 -12.09 -4.12 3.86
N LEU A 342 -11.47 -4.62 4.94
CA LEU A 342 -12.15 -4.80 6.23
C LEU A 342 -12.45 -3.45 6.89
N VAL A 343 -11.47 -2.57 6.95
CA VAL A 343 -11.58 -1.24 7.54
C VAL A 343 -11.22 -0.19 6.51
N ARG A 344 -12.04 0.86 6.42
CA ARG A 344 -11.80 2.06 5.63
C ARG A 344 -12.32 3.25 6.40
N THR A 345 -11.41 4.06 6.93
CA THR A 345 -11.69 5.35 7.58
C THR A 345 -10.60 6.34 7.19
N GLY A 346 -10.78 7.63 7.46
CA GLY A 346 -9.75 8.64 7.21
C GLY A 346 -8.47 8.46 8.03
N THR A 347 -8.48 7.61 9.08
CA THR A 347 -7.35 7.41 9.99
C THR A 347 -6.83 5.97 10.03
N ALA A 348 -7.55 5.01 9.47
CA ALA A 348 -7.16 3.60 9.48
C ALA A 348 -7.73 2.85 8.29
N GLN A 349 -6.95 1.90 7.79
CA GLN A 349 -7.36 0.96 6.76
C GLN A 349 -6.79 -0.44 7.04
N VAL A 350 -7.59 -1.46 6.74
CA VAL A 350 -7.20 -2.87 6.84
C VAL A 350 -7.70 -3.61 5.62
N ASN A 351 -6.80 -4.33 4.95
CA ASN A 351 -7.09 -5.19 3.81
C ASN A 351 -6.76 -6.63 4.14
N VAL A 352 -7.60 -7.55 3.69
CA VAL A 352 -7.29 -8.98 3.65
C VAL A 352 -7.21 -9.43 2.20
N ARG A 353 -6.21 -10.23 1.86
CA ARG A 353 -6.02 -10.83 0.54
C ARG A 353 -5.83 -12.34 0.69
N ALA A 354 -6.57 -13.10 -0.09
CA ALA A 354 -6.32 -14.53 -0.28
C ALA A 354 -5.90 -14.75 -1.73
N SER A 355 -4.84 -15.52 -1.95
CA SER A 355 -4.39 -15.87 -3.30
C SER A 355 -3.96 -17.31 -3.40
N GLY A 356 -4.10 -17.87 -4.62
CA GLY A 356 -3.57 -19.17 -5.02
C GLY A 356 -2.78 -19.02 -6.32
N GLY A 357 -1.63 -19.70 -6.42
CA GLY A 357 -0.79 -19.55 -7.59
C GLY A 357 0.03 -20.80 -7.90
N GLN A 358 0.53 -20.82 -9.12
CA GLN A 358 1.42 -21.88 -9.61
C GLN A 358 2.55 -21.26 -10.43
N SER A 359 3.77 -21.67 -10.12
CA SER A 359 4.99 -21.28 -10.83
C SER A 359 5.59 -22.50 -11.54
N PHE A 360 5.85 -22.36 -12.81
CA PHE A 360 6.57 -23.35 -13.64
C PHE A 360 7.95 -22.77 -13.94
N LEU A 361 9.00 -23.46 -13.50
CA LEU A 361 10.37 -22.97 -13.63
C LEU A 361 11.17 -23.97 -14.45
N THR A 362 11.88 -23.48 -15.46
CA THR A 362 12.74 -24.27 -16.32
C THR A 362 14.10 -23.61 -16.43
N ASP A 363 15.15 -24.34 -16.10
CA ASP A 363 16.55 -23.94 -16.25
C ASP A 363 17.21 -24.79 -17.28
N LYS A 364 17.97 -24.20 -18.22
CA LYS A 364 18.69 -24.90 -19.32
C LYS A 364 20.17 -24.77 -19.07
N TYR A 365 20.84 -25.92 -19.08
CA TYR A 365 22.25 -26.05 -18.78
C TYR A 365 23.05 -26.31 -20.04
N PRO A 366 24.25 -25.72 -20.21
CA PRO A 366 25.18 -26.05 -21.28
C PRO A 366 25.59 -27.52 -21.23
N GLN A 367 26.00 -28.07 -22.36
CA GLN A 367 26.32 -29.50 -22.46
C GLN A 367 27.41 -29.95 -21.47
N LYS A 368 28.42 -29.11 -21.19
CA LYS A 368 29.49 -29.39 -20.22
C LYS A 368 28.97 -29.49 -18.77
N PHE A 369 27.83 -28.91 -18.50
CA PHE A 369 27.18 -28.90 -17.18
C PHE A 369 25.94 -29.81 -17.15
N SER A 370 25.62 -30.52 -18.22
CA SER A 370 24.51 -31.46 -18.23
C SER A 370 24.90 -32.76 -17.54
N LEU A 371 24.12 -33.17 -16.54
CA LEU A 371 24.29 -34.44 -15.85
C LEU A 371 23.44 -35.51 -16.53
N ALA A 372 24.01 -36.71 -16.70
CA ALA A 372 23.32 -37.88 -17.29
C ALA A 372 22.56 -37.57 -18.61
N GLY A 373 23.06 -36.60 -19.40
CA GLY A 373 22.44 -36.21 -20.68
C GLY A 373 21.25 -35.24 -20.53
N GLY A 374 20.86 -34.84 -19.32
CA GLY A 374 19.78 -33.88 -19.06
C GLY A 374 20.26 -32.43 -19.28
N LYS A 375 19.68 -31.74 -20.27
CA LYS A 375 19.98 -30.33 -20.57
C LYS A 375 19.00 -29.34 -19.90
N GLU A 376 17.94 -29.85 -19.35
CA GLU A 376 16.87 -29.03 -18.71
C GLU A 376 16.57 -29.55 -17.32
N GLY A 377 16.37 -28.63 -16.38
CA GLY A 377 15.85 -28.89 -15.05
C GLY A 377 14.51 -28.20 -14.87
N LYS A 378 13.48 -28.97 -14.53
CA LYS A 378 12.10 -28.46 -14.37
C LYS A 378 11.62 -28.60 -12.93
N LYS A 379 11.01 -27.56 -12.40
CA LYS A 379 10.38 -27.58 -11.08
C LYS A 379 9.09 -26.77 -11.06
N THR A 380 8.18 -27.14 -10.18
CA THR A 380 6.88 -26.49 -10.04
C THR A 380 6.65 -26.13 -8.58
N ALA A 381 6.20 -24.91 -8.34
CA ALA A 381 5.74 -24.48 -7.03
C ALA A 381 4.24 -24.16 -7.08
N THR A 382 3.47 -24.79 -6.20
CA THR A 382 2.05 -24.45 -5.99
C THR A 382 1.91 -23.81 -4.61
N THR A 383 1.23 -22.66 -4.53
CA THR A 383 1.14 -21.87 -3.30
C THR A 383 -0.28 -21.39 -3.03
N GLY A 384 -0.65 -21.30 -1.76
CA GLY A 384 -1.79 -20.55 -1.26
C GLY A 384 -1.31 -19.55 -0.20
N THR A 385 -1.72 -18.30 -0.32
CA THR A 385 -1.30 -17.22 0.59
C THR A 385 -2.52 -16.52 1.17
N LEU A 386 -2.49 -16.26 2.48
CA LEU A 386 -3.42 -15.38 3.18
C LEU A 386 -2.62 -14.21 3.73
N GLY A 387 -2.98 -13.01 3.30
CA GLY A 387 -2.32 -11.76 3.68
C GLY A 387 -3.27 -10.80 4.40
N VAL A 388 -2.72 -10.06 5.35
CA VAL A 388 -3.38 -8.92 6.00
C VAL A 388 -2.43 -7.75 5.95
N ALA A 389 -2.93 -6.60 5.48
CA ALA A 389 -2.19 -5.34 5.49
C ALA A 389 -3.04 -4.26 6.16
N ALA A 390 -2.42 -3.51 7.06
CA ALA A 390 -3.05 -2.44 7.80
C ALA A 390 -2.17 -1.19 7.79
N SER A 391 -2.79 -0.01 7.79
CA SER A 391 -2.14 1.25 8.13
C SER A 391 -3.05 2.12 8.97
N MET A 392 -2.47 2.87 9.90
CA MET A 392 -3.21 3.77 10.80
C MET A 392 -2.38 4.98 11.19
N ALA A 393 -3.07 6.10 11.38
CA ALA A 393 -2.52 7.25 12.08
C ALA A 393 -2.41 6.90 13.58
N THR A 394 -1.18 6.91 14.13
CA THR A 394 -0.93 6.46 15.53
C THR A 394 -0.72 7.62 16.48
N VAL A 395 0.09 8.58 16.08
CA VAL A 395 0.38 9.81 16.86
C VAL A 395 0.28 11.00 15.92
N PRO A 396 0.15 12.24 16.43
CA PRO A 396 0.13 13.41 15.56
C PRO A 396 1.32 13.46 14.60
N GLY A 397 1.04 13.44 13.28
CA GLY A 397 2.06 13.38 12.23
C GLY A 397 2.73 12.01 12.02
N GLY A 398 2.27 10.96 12.72
CA GLY A 398 2.78 9.60 12.60
C GLY A 398 1.81 8.66 11.90
N VAL A 399 2.33 7.81 11.00
CA VAL A 399 1.59 6.74 10.35
C VAL A 399 2.35 5.43 10.54
N THR A 400 1.64 4.43 11.04
CA THR A 400 2.18 3.06 11.18
C THR A 400 1.48 2.13 10.20
N GLY A 401 2.27 1.37 9.45
CA GLY A 401 1.79 0.30 8.58
C GLY A 401 2.38 -1.04 8.97
N ALA A 402 1.59 -2.09 8.83
CA ALA A 402 2.02 -3.46 9.04
C ALA A 402 1.41 -4.39 8.00
N SER A 403 2.15 -5.40 7.58
CA SER A 403 1.60 -6.50 6.79
C SER A 403 2.14 -7.85 7.24
N VAL A 404 1.33 -8.87 7.06
CA VAL A 404 1.65 -10.26 7.35
C VAL A 404 1.10 -11.13 6.23
N ASP A 405 1.93 -12.03 5.71
CA ASP A 405 1.55 -13.02 4.70
C ASP A 405 1.91 -14.43 5.19
N LEU A 406 0.91 -15.28 5.26
CA LEU A 406 1.04 -16.70 5.56
C LEU A 406 0.95 -17.48 4.25
N THR A 407 2.02 -18.14 3.84
CA THR A 407 2.05 -18.93 2.61
C THR A 407 2.27 -20.41 2.93
N VAL A 408 1.37 -21.24 2.45
CA VAL A 408 1.56 -22.69 2.38
C VAL A 408 1.83 -23.07 0.94
N GLY A 409 2.78 -23.96 0.71
CA GLY A 409 3.12 -24.34 -0.65
C GLY A 409 3.70 -25.74 -0.75
N ARG A 410 3.82 -26.16 -1.99
CA ARG A 410 4.50 -27.41 -2.35
C ARG A 410 5.45 -27.16 -3.51
N MET A 411 6.72 -27.52 -3.31
CA MET A 411 7.74 -27.57 -4.36
C MET A 411 7.85 -28.99 -4.89
N ARG A 412 7.95 -29.15 -6.21
CA ARG A 412 8.20 -30.42 -6.88
C ARG A 412 9.30 -30.24 -7.91
N TYR A 413 10.30 -31.11 -7.85
CA TYR A 413 11.36 -31.20 -8.82
C TYR A 413 11.01 -32.37 -9.77
N GLN A 414 10.89 -32.09 -11.07
CA GLN A 414 10.33 -33.02 -12.03
C GLN A 414 11.37 -34.00 -12.60
N ASP A 415 12.66 -33.69 -12.48
CA ASP A 415 13.77 -34.45 -13.04
C ASP A 415 15.01 -34.40 -12.13
N GLU A 416 15.96 -35.29 -12.37
CA GLU A 416 17.21 -35.39 -11.62
C GLU A 416 18.10 -34.15 -11.79
N THR A 417 18.07 -33.52 -12.96
CA THR A 417 18.83 -32.31 -13.25
C THR A 417 18.39 -31.17 -12.34
N SER A 418 17.08 -30.95 -12.20
CA SER A 418 16.54 -29.92 -11.29
C SER A 418 16.83 -30.22 -9.83
N ARG A 419 16.78 -31.48 -9.40
CA ARG A 419 17.12 -31.89 -8.04
C ARG A 419 18.58 -31.63 -7.71
N PHE A 420 19.47 -32.03 -8.60
CA PHE A 420 20.90 -31.84 -8.42
C PHE A 420 21.30 -30.37 -8.33
N TRP A 421 20.95 -29.57 -9.34
CA TRP A 421 21.34 -28.17 -9.39
C TRP A 421 20.69 -27.30 -8.29
N SER A 422 19.51 -27.66 -7.84
CA SER A 422 18.88 -27.00 -6.68
C SER A 422 19.41 -27.54 -5.35
N GLY A 423 20.14 -28.65 -5.34
CA GLY A 423 20.57 -29.33 -4.13
C GLY A 423 19.39 -29.83 -3.27
N SER A 424 18.26 -30.17 -3.92
CA SER A 424 17.04 -30.54 -3.22
C SER A 424 17.16 -31.84 -2.42
N ASP A 425 17.86 -32.80 -2.98
CA ASP A 425 18.10 -34.13 -2.35
C ASP A 425 19.03 -34.03 -1.12
N VAL A 426 19.80 -32.95 -1.01
CA VAL A 426 20.70 -32.69 0.09
C VAL A 426 20.01 -31.81 1.15
N ARG A 427 19.25 -30.80 0.73
CA ARG A 427 18.61 -29.80 1.60
C ARG A 427 17.19 -30.17 2.01
N GLY A 428 16.57 -31.18 1.40
CA GLY A 428 15.19 -31.59 1.68
C GLY A 428 14.16 -30.55 1.25
N THR A 429 14.39 -29.87 0.11
CA THR A 429 13.49 -28.80 -0.36
C THR A 429 12.37 -29.30 -1.28
N ASP A 430 12.32 -30.58 -1.63
CA ASP A 430 11.19 -31.20 -2.34
C ASP A 430 10.06 -31.49 -1.34
N GLY A 431 8.87 -30.96 -1.57
CA GLY A 431 7.74 -31.22 -0.70
C GLY A 431 7.00 -29.96 -0.26
N ARG A 432 6.35 -30.04 0.90
CA ARG A 432 5.58 -28.96 1.47
C ARG A 432 6.48 -27.97 2.21
N PHE A 433 6.14 -26.69 2.11
CA PHE A 433 6.77 -25.63 2.87
C PHE A 433 5.73 -24.66 3.42
N PHE A 434 6.12 -23.95 4.45
CA PHE A 434 5.37 -22.85 5.03
C PHE A 434 6.30 -21.65 5.20
N THR A 435 5.82 -20.45 4.85
CA THR A 435 6.51 -19.20 5.14
C THR A 435 5.58 -18.20 5.79
N PHE A 436 6.13 -17.46 6.74
CA PHE A 436 5.52 -16.32 7.41
C PHE A 436 6.35 -15.09 7.08
N ASN A 437 5.81 -14.20 6.23
CA ASN A 437 6.45 -12.94 5.89
C ASN A 437 5.78 -11.82 6.66
N TYR A 438 6.58 -10.88 7.16
CA TYR A 438 6.06 -9.74 7.90
C TYR A 438 6.79 -8.45 7.52
N GLN A 439 6.06 -7.33 7.60
CA GLN A 439 6.59 -5.99 7.45
C GLN A 439 5.93 -5.08 8.49
N LEU A 440 6.74 -4.23 9.12
CA LEU A 440 6.30 -3.14 9.98
C LEU A 440 7.04 -1.87 9.52
N GLN A 441 6.32 -0.77 9.42
CA GLN A 441 6.90 0.54 9.12
C GLN A 441 6.21 1.61 9.95
N HIS A 442 7.00 2.54 10.45
CA HIS A 442 6.52 3.75 11.11
C HIS A 442 7.18 4.97 10.50
N ASP A 443 6.36 5.90 10.01
CA ASP A 443 6.79 7.19 9.47
C ASP A 443 6.31 8.29 10.40
N GLN A 444 7.23 9.13 10.89
CA GLN A 444 6.97 10.21 11.83
C GLN A 444 7.43 11.55 11.27
N GLN A 445 6.51 12.48 11.11
CA GLN A 445 6.85 13.88 10.89
C GLN A 445 7.43 14.46 12.18
N ILE A 446 8.66 14.96 12.13
CA ILE A 446 9.36 15.50 13.31
C ILE A 446 9.13 17.01 13.40
N TYR A 447 9.67 17.76 12.45
CA TYR A 447 9.54 19.21 12.42
C TYR A 447 9.81 19.75 11.01
N GLY A 448 8.95 20.67 10.53
CA GLY A 448 9.10 21.27 9.21
C GLY A 448 9.23 20.21 8.11
N PRO A 449 10.29 20.19 7.30
CA PRO A 449 10.50 19.22 6.24
C PRO A 449 11.02 17.85 6.74
N LEU A 450 11.39 17.75 8.04
CA LEU A 450 12.10 16.60 8.60
C LEU A 450 11.14 15.47 8.99
N GLN A 451 11.41 14.28 8.47
CA GLN A 451 10.68 13.04 8.76
C GLN A 451 11.67 11.94 9.15
N ALA A 452 11.32 11.14 10.15
CA ALA A 452 12.01 9.91 10.48
C ALA A 452 11.15 8.71 10.09
N SER A 453 11.79 7.61 9.69
CA SER A 453 11.11 6.36 9.42
C SER A 453 11.92 5.15 9.91
N VAL A 454 11.20 4.14 10.38
CA VAL A 454 11.76 2.84 10.75
C VAL A 454 10.98 1.77 10.01
N ARG A 455 11.70 0.85 9.38
CA ARG A 455 11.10 -0.29 8.69
C ARG A 455 11.75 -1.59 9.16
N LEU A 456 10.93 -2.60 9.39
CA LEU A 456 11.33 -3.97 9.68
C LEU A 456 10.63 -4.90 8.70
N THR A 457 11.39 -5.74 7.99
CA THR A 457 10.85 -6.78 7.12
C THR A 457 11.51 -8.11 7.44
N GLY A 458 10.78 -9.20 7.36
CA GLY A 458 11.37 -10.50 7.64
C GLY A 458 10.55 -11.68 7.13
N GLN A 459 11.17 -12.84 7.25
CA GLN A 459 10.60 -14.14 6.90
C GLN A 459 10.97 -15.19 7.92
N GLU A 460 9.99 -16.00 8.31
CA GLU A 460 10.16 -17.25 9.03
C GLU A 460 9.65 -18.42 8.19
N THR A 461 10.20 -19.61 8.42
CA THR A 461 9.83 -20.82 7.67
C THR A 461 9.89 -22.07 8.53
N SER A 462 9.14 -23.11 8.13
CA SER A 462 9.12 -24.40 8.81
C SER A 462 10.29 -25.32 8.42
N GLY A 463 10.98 -25.06 7.32
CA GLY A 463 12.08 -25.91 6.80
C GLY A 463 12.93 -25.18 5.78
N ASN A 464 13.87 -25.90 5.16
CA ASN A 464 14.70 -25.35 4.09
C ASN A 464 13.87 -25.03 2.85
N LEU A 465 14.21 -23.93 2.19
CA LEU A 465 13.51 -23.41 1.03
C LEU A 465 14.33 -23.53 -0.27
N ASP A 466 13.64 -23.75 -1.36
CA ASP A 466 14.20 -23.52 -2.70
C ASP A 466 14.58 -22.04 -2.89
N GLY A 467 15.58 -21.77 -3.72
CA GLY A 467 16.03 -20.39 -4.02
C GLY A 467 14.92 -19.45 -4.46
N SER A 468 13.84 -19.98 -5.04
CA SER A 468 12.65 -19.21 -5.44
C SER A 468 11.81 -18.68 -4.27
N ARG A 469 12.11 -19.07 -3.03
CA ARG A 469 11.34 -18.73 -1.83
C ARG A 469 12.18 -18.17 -0.68
N LYS A 470 13.50 -18.05 -0.85
CA LYS A 470 14.38 -17.48 0.16
C LYS A 470 14.17 -15.98 0.34
N PHE A 471 14.38 -15.51 1.54
CA PHE A 471 14.41 -14.09 1.86
C PHE A 471 15.77 -13.49 1.52
N LEU A 472 15.80 -12.29 0.93
CA LEU A 472 17.03 -11.64 0.48
C LEU A 472 17.44 -10.54 1.45
N LEU A 473 18.67 -10.57 1.95
CA LEU A 473 19.18 -9.56 2.87
C LEU A 473 19.76 -8.34 2.15
N GLY A 474 20.36 -8.51 0.96
CA GLY A 474 21.02 -7.44 0.20
C GLY A 474 20.19 -6.92 -0.97
N GLY A 475 20.45 -5.68 -1.38
CA GLY A 475 19.84 -5.02 -2.52
C GLY A 475 19.25 -3.64 -2.19
N PRO A 476 18.81 -2.88 -3.20
CA PRO A 476 18.33 -1.50 -3.06
C PRO A 476 17.08 -1.37 -2.16
N SER A 477 16.30 -2.44 -2.02
CA SER A 477 15.11 -2.48 -1.15
C SER A 477 15.36 -3.22 0.18
N ALA A 478 16.60 -3.57 0.49
CA ALA A 478 17.01 -4.29 1.69
C ALA A 478 18.25 -3.61 2.30
N VAL A 479 19.36 -4.33 2.56
CA VAL A 479 20.62 -3.70 2.95
C VAL A 479 21.31 -3.13 1.71
N ARG A 480 21.18 -1.82 1.51
CA ARG A 480 21.53 -1.11 0.26
C ARG A 480 23.04 -1.12 -0.07
N ALA A 481 23.88 -1.44 0.90
CA ALA A 481 25.32 -1.55 0.69
C ALA A 481 25.76 -2.84 -0.02
N TYR A 482 24.83 -3.75 -0.34
CA TYR A 482 25.11 -5.06 -0.97
C TYR A 482 24.33 -5.26 -2.26
N ASP A 483 24.86 -6.11 -3.13
CA ASP A 483 24.22 -6.45 -4.40
C ASP A 483 22.86 -7.15 -4.22
N VAL A 484 22.04 -7.08 -5.25
CA VAL A 484 20.76 -7.78 -5.31
C VAL A 484 20.98 -9.28 -5.20
N GLY A 485 20.31 -9.91 -4.24
CA GLY A 485 20.44 -11.36 -4.00
C GLY A 485 21.56 -11.75 -3.04
N ALA A 486 22.37 -10.81 -2.56
CA ALA A 486 23.32 -11.08 -1.48
C ALA A 486 22.58 -11.56 -0.23
N GLY A 487 23.12 -12.60 0.43
CA GLY A 487 22.53 -13.16 1.65
C GLY A 487 21.12 -13.72 1.46
N ALA A 488 20.94 -14.63 0.50
CA ALA A 488 19.69 -15.38 0.36
C ALA A 488 19.54 -16.39 1.51
N VAL A 489 18.54 -16.17 2.37
CA VAL A 489 18.31 -16.91 3.62
C VAL A 489 16.94 -17.55 3.67
N ASP A 490 16.81 -18.66 4.40
CA ASP A 490 15.51 -19.30 4.62
C ASP A 490 14.68 -18.49 5.62
N ARG A 491 15.31 -18.02 6.69
CA ARG A 491 14.71 -17.12 7.66
C ARG A 491 15.63 -15.95 7.99
N GLY A 492 15.06 -14.79 8.22
CA GLY A 492 15.83 -13.61 8.54
C GLY A 492 15.00 -12.34 8.54
N MET A 493 15.67 -11.25 8.86
CA MET A 493 15.05 -9.93 8.89
C MET A 493 16.00 -8.85 8.39
N VAL A 494 15.41 -7.75 7.92
CA VAL A 494 16.10 -6.50 7.58
C VAL A 494 15.40 -5.38 8.34
N ALA A 495 16.19 -4.58 9.07
CA ALA A 495 15.76 -3.37 9.73
C ALA A 495 16.42 -2.16 9.04
N THR A 496 15.64 -1.13 8.78
CA THR A 496 16.08 0.15 8.22
C THR A 496 15.66 1.28 9.13
N ALA A 497 16.59 2.16 9.48
CA ALA A 497 16.30 3.45 10.10
C ALA A 497 16.71 4.57 9.14
N GLU A 498 15.83 5.56 8.97
CA GLU A 498 16.02 6.63 7.99
C GLU A 498 15.55 7.97 8.54
N VAL A 499 16.32 9.02 8.25
CA VAL A 499 15.91 10.42 8.47
C VAL A 499 16.03 11.15 7.15
N LYS A 500 14.96 11.84 6.75
CA LYS A 500 14.91 12.58 5.49
C LYS A 500 14.26 13.94 5.66
N ALA A 501 14.60 14.83 4.76
CA ALA A 501 13.95 16.13 4.63
C ALA A 501 13.52 16.36 3.19
N THR A 502 12.29 16.88 3.03
CA THR A 502 11.72 17.17 1.72
C THR A 502 11.40 18.65 1.60
N TRP A 503 11.92 19.28 0.54
CA TRP A 503 11.66 20.68 0.22
C TRP A 503 10.94 20.79 -1.10
N SER A 504 9.88 21.58 -1.14
CA SER A 504 9.26 22.01 -2.39
C SER A 504 10.14 23.07 -3.05
N LEU A 505 10.37 22.93 -4.34
CA LEU A 505 11.10 23.90 -5.14
C LEU A 505 10.15 24.85 -5.86
N PRO A 506 10.57 26.07 -6.20
CA PRO A 506 9.80 26.93 -7.07
C PRO A 506 9.50 26.25 -8.42
N PRO A 507 8.33 26.51 -9.02
CA PRO A 507 8.04 26.02 -10.37
C PRO A 507 9.10 26.45 -11.36
N VAL A 508 9.59 25.52 -12.18
CA VAL A 508 10.58 25.80 -13.22
C VAL A 508 9.86 25.82 -14.56
N SER A 509 9.93 26.94 -15.26
CA SER A 509 9.11 27.24 -16.45
C SER A 509 9.18 26.22 -17.59
N TRP A 510 10.26 25.46 -17.69
CA TRP A 510 10.46 24.43 -18.73
C TRP A 510 10.12 23.01 -18.30
N ILE A 511 9.86 22.77 -16.98
CA ILE A 511 9.47 21.45 -16.46
C ILE A 511 7.97 21.42 -16.15
N GLY A 512 7.39 22.53 -15.69
CA GLY A 512 6.02 22.59 -15.15
C GLY A 512 5.90 21.91 -13.78
N GLY A 513 4.73 22.03 -13.14
CA GLY A 513 4.43 21.29 -11.92
C GLY A 513 4.99 21.90 -10.62
N SER A 514 5.12 21.06 -9.59
CA SER A 514 5.57 21.42 -8.24
C SER A 514 6.78 20.56 -7.84
N PRO A 515 7.98 20.87 -8.38
CA PRO A 515 9.16 20.04 -8.15
C PRO A 515 9.56 20.02 -6.68
N PHE A 516 10.21 18.91 -6.26
CA PHE A 516 10.72 18.73 -4.90
C PHE A 516 12.11 18.14 -4.92
N VAL A 517 12.83 18.34 -3.81
CA VAL A 517 14.06 17.63 -3.47
C VAL A 517 13.88 16.97 -2.12
N THR A 518 14.18 15.68 -2.04
CA THR A 518 14.29 14.94 -0.80
C THR A 518 15.74 14.52 -0.62
N ALA A 519 16.33 14.81 0.52
CA ALA A 519 17.62 14.26 0.93
C ALA A 519 17.45 13.45 2.21
N GLY A 520 18.09 12.29 2.26
CA GLY A 520 17.98 11.41 3.42
C GLY A 520 19.26 10.67 3.73
N VAL A 521 19.40 10.29 4.99
CA VAL A 521 20.43 9.40 5.50
C VAL A 521 19.79 8.16 6.09
N PHE A 522 20.47 7.03 5.99
CA PHE A 522 19.92 5.77 6.45
C PHE A 522 20.98 4.84 7.02
N TYR A 523 20.50 3.87 7.79
CA TYR A 523 21.25 2.70 8.22
C TYR A 523 20.38 1.46 8.07
N ASP A 524 20.93 0.44 7.39
CA ASP A 524 20.30 -0.85 7.14
C ASP A 524 21.06 -1.94 7.88
N HIS A 525 20.31 -2.87 8.49
CA HIS A 525 20.86 -4.04 9.16
C HIS A 525 20.04 -5.27 8.78
N GLY A 526 20.68 -6.30 8.25
CA GLY A 526 20.08 -7.57 7.88
C GLY A 526 20.76 -8.74 8.54
N ASN A 527 20.00 -9.68 9.08
CA ASN A 527 20.53 -10.94 9.55
C ASN A 527 19.61 -12.10 9.19
N GLY A 528 20.18 -13.31 9.10
CA GLY A 528 19.39 -14.49 8.80
C GLY A 528 20.22 -15.78 8.76
N GLN A 529 19.50 -16.88 8.57
CA GLN A 529 20.08 -18.20 8.40
C GLN A 529 19.90 -18.68 6.96
N GLN A 530 21.02 -19.05 6.31
CA GLN A 530 21.04 -19.51 4.94
C GLN A 530 20.20 -20.78 4.76
N ASN A 531 20.30 -21.70 5.72
CA ASN A 531 19.48 -22.91 5.82
C ASN A 531 18.76 -22.89 7.17
N ARG A 532 17.46 -23.10 7.18
CA ARG A 532 16.65 -23.21 8.41
C ARG A 532 17.10 -24.40 9.24
N ASP A 533 17.36 -25.50 8.55
CA ASP A 533 18.01 -26.69 9.06
C ASP A 533 19.38 -26.82 8.35
N ASN A 534 20.47 -26.68 9.08
CA ASN A 534 21.83 -26.71 8.53
C ASN A 534 22.41 -28.12 8.46
N GLU A 535 21.56 -29.14 8.60
CA GLU A 535 21.92 -30.53 8.34
C GLU A 535 21.26 -31.01 7.04
N SER A 536 22.01 -31.80 6.27
CA SER A 536 21.44 -32.49 5.12
C SER A 536 20.49 -33.59 5.55
N VAL A 537 19.65 -34.08 4.65
CA VAL A 537 18.81 -35.27 4.87
C VAL A 537 19.62 -36.53 5.24
N ARG A 538 20.95 -36.49 5.12
CA ARG A 538 21.88 -37.58 5.49
C ARG A 538 22.71 -37.23 6.75
N GLY A 539 22.38 -36.19 7.49
CA GLY A 539 23.05 -35.80 8.74
C GLY A 539 24.40 -35.08 8.56
N VAL A 540 24.73 -34.59 7.34
CA VAL A 540 25.98 -33.87 7.05
C VAL A 540 25.69 -32.36 7.12
N ARG A 541 26.58 -31.57 7.73
CA ARG A 541 26.47 -30.11 7.77
C ARG A 541 26.48 -29.52 6.37
N LEU A 542 25.50 -28.65 6.07
CA LEU A 542 25.34 -28.01 4.75
C LEU A 542 26.32 -26.86 4.54
N THR A 543 26.60 -26.09 5.56
CA THR A 543 27.56 -24.99 5.52
C THR A 543 28.15 -24.68 6.89
N ASP A 544 29.43 -24.26 6.94
CA ASP A 544 30.09 -23.84 8.18
C ASP A 544 29.60 -22.47 8.65
N LYS A 545 29.19 -21.60 7.72
CA LYS A 545 28.69 -20.24 8.00
C LYS A 545 27.21 -20.12 7.63
N ASN A 546 26.34 -20.66 8.49
CA ASN A 546 24.90 -20.63 8.24
C ASN A 546 24.27 -19.25 8.56
N ASN A 547 24.86 -18.52 9.51
CA ASN A 547 24.38 -17.18 9.88
C ASN A 547 25.04 -16.12 8.98
N ILE A 548 24.21 -15.29 8.37
CA ILE A 548 24.62 -14.17 7.52
C ILE A 548 24.16 -12.88 8.19
N THR A 549 25.08 -11.93 8.31
CA THR A 549 24.80 -10.59 8.79
C THR A 549 25.36 -9.59 7.80
N LEU A 550 24.51 -8.69 7.31
CA LEU A 550 24.86 -7.58 6.42
C LEU A 550 24.45 -6.28 7.10
N ALA A 551 25.30 -5.26 7.05
CA ALA A 551 24.95 -3.94 7.56
C ALA A 551 25.65 -2.86 6.76
N GLY A 552 24.99 -1.72 6.61
CA GLY A 552 25.54 -0.57 5.90
C GLY A 552 24.71 0.67 6.12
N GLY A 553 25.34 1.81 5.88
CA GLY A 553 24.69 3.11 5.96
C GLY A 553 24.98 3.92 4.71
N GLY A 554 24.25 5.00 4.53
CA GLY A 554 24.44 5.84 3.35
C GLY A 554 23.51 7.04 3.31
N LEU A 555 23.50 7.66 2.16
CA LEU A 555 22.66 8.82 1.88
C LEU A 555 22.00 8.69 0.50
N TYR A 556 20.92 9.42 0.31
CA TYR A 556 20.27 9.51 -0.99
C TYR A 556 19.69 10.88 -1.24
N VAL A 557 19.53 11.19 -2.51
CA VAL A 557 18.83 12.38 -2.98
C VAL A 557 17.82 11.95 -4.04
N THR A 558 16.60 12.43 -3.89
CA THR A 558 15.54 12.30 -4.89
C THR A 558 15.12 13.68 -5.36
N VAL A 559 15.10 13.89 -6.66
CA VAL A 559 14.53 15.07 -7.31
C VAL A 559 13.34 14.62 -8.15
N GLY A 560 12.23 15.29 -8.03
CA GLY A 560 11.04 14.89 -8.78
C GLY A 560 9.95 15.94 -8.81
N ASP A 561 8.88 15.59 -9.50
CA ASP A 561 7.60 16.30 -9.53
C ASP A 561 6.48 15.27 -9.31
N PRO A 562 5.60 15.48 -8.32
CA PRO A 562 4.59 14.49 -7.96
C PRO A 562 3.72 14.08 -9.16
N GLY A 563 3.63 12.78 -9.43
CA GLY A 563 2.83 12.23 -10.52
C GLY A 563 3.42 12.45 -11.93
N SER A 564 4.65 12.97 -12.04
CA SER A 564 5.29 13.24 -13.33
C SER A 564 6.62 12.52 -13.49
N TYR A 565 7.62 12.80 -12.65
CA TYR A 565 8.92 12.13 -12.70
C TYR A 565 9.59 12.08 -11.34
N ALA A 566 10.52 11.12 -11.18
CA ALA A 566 11.43 11.06 -10.04
C ALA A 566 12.78 10.50 -10.48
N VAL A 567 13.86 11.12 -10.02
CA VAL A 567 15.23 10.66 -10.19
C VAL A 567 15.86 10.53 -8.81
N THR A 568 16.36 9.33 -8.48
CA THR A 568 16.97 9.03 -7.19
C THR A 568 18.40 8.54 -7.39
N ALA A 569 19.32 9.10 -6.63
CA ALA A 569 20.68 8.62 -6.47
C ALA A 569 20.91 8.24 -5.02
N THR A 570 21.42 7.03 -4.77
CA THR A 570 21.73 6.51 -3.43
C THR A 570 23.17 6.04 -3.41
N TRP A 571 23.93 6.47 -2.42
CA TRP A 571 25.23 5.93 -2.07
C TRP A 571 25.12 5.18 -0.74
N ALA A 572 25.67 3.96 -0.69
CA ALA A 572 25.66 3.12 0.50
C ALA A 572 27.03 2.47 0.71
N HIS A 573 27.48 2.45 1.98
CA HIS A 573 28.73 1.87 2.41
C HIS A 573 28.50 0.71 3.37
N ALA A 574 29.17 -0.44 3.13
CA ALA A 574 29.07 -1.61 3.97
C ALA A 574 29.88 -1.44 5.26
N THR A 575 29.24 -1.59 6.41
CA THR A 575 29.89 -1.48 7.74
C THR A 575 30.22 -2.83 8.36
N SER A 576 29.55 -3.91 7.95
CA SER A 576 29.84 -5.27 8.44
C SER A 576 29.35 -6.31 7.44
N GLY A 577 29.95 -7.50 7.48
CA GLY A 577 29.60 -8.60 6.60
C GLY A 577 30.46 -8.62 5.33
N LYS A 578 31.13 -9.75 5.09
CA LYS A 578 31.71 -10.03 3.77
C LYS A 578 30.61 -10.66 2.94
N GLU A 579 30.51 -10.28 1.67
CA GLU A 579 29.63 -11.03 0.75
C GLU A 579 30.01 -12.52 0.79
N PRO A 580 29.08 -13.41 1.10
CA PRO A 580 29.41 -14.81 1.36
C PRO A 580 29.94 -15.56 0.15
N ILE A 581 29.83 -15.01 -1.06
CA ILE A 581 29.91 -15.78 -2.31
C ILE A 581 30.84 -15.18 -3.36
N SER A 582 31.08 -13.87 -3.40
CA SER A 582 31.81 -13.26 -4.53
C SER A 582 33.28 -13.00 -4.29
N GLY A 583 33.75 -13.02 -3.06
CA GLY A 583 35.17 -12.75 -2.75
C GLY A 583 35.65 -11.31 -3.11
N ILE A 584 34.79 -10.49 -3.70
CA ILE A 584 35.06 -9.12 -4.08
C ILE A 584 34.52 -8.21 -3.00
N ARG A 585 35.40 -7.43 -2.45
CA ARG A 585 35.14 -6.43 -1.43
C ARG A 585 35.00 -5.07 -2.12
N ASP A 586 33.80 -4.81 -2.62
CA ASP A 586 33.42 -3.46 -2.97
C ASP A 586 32.54 -2.97 -1.82
N ASP A 587 33.12 -2.16 -0.93
CA ASP A 587 32.45 -1.70 0.29
C ASP A 587 31.40 -0.61 -0.01
N ASP A 588 31.38 -0.10 -1.24
CA ASP A 588 30.49 0.97 -1.69
C ASP A 588 29.52 0.52 -2.80
N ARG A 589 28.30 1.01 -2.75
CA ARG A 589 27.27 0.81 -3.79
C ARG A 589 26.62 2.13 -4.16
N ILE A 590 26.41 2.32 -5.46
CA ILE A 590 25.66 3.44 -6.00
C ILE A 590 24.45 2.89 -6.74
N TRP A 591 23.27 3.28 -6.28
CA TRP A 591 22.01 2.98 -6.95
C TRP A 591 21.45 4.22 -7.61
N LEU A 592 21.07 4.08 -8.86
CA LEU A 592 20.44 5.13 -9.66
C LEU A 592 19.10 4.63 -10.17
N SER A 593 18.09 5.48 -10.12
CA SER A 593 16.81 5.23 -10.75
C SER A 593 16.20 6.52 -11.29
N ALA A 594 15.56 6.45 -12.43
CA ALA A 594 14.80 7.53 -13.02
C ALA A 594 13.48 6.97 -13.56
N VAL A 595 12.37 7.58 -13.20
CA VAL A 595 11.03 7.16 -13.63
C VAL A 595 10.27 8.38 -14.12
N LYS A 596 9.58 8.24 -15.25
CA LYS A 596 8.60 9.19 -15.81
C LYS A 596 7.24 8.53 -15.85
N THR A 597 6.22 9.19 -15.27
CA THR A 597 4.81 8.77 -15.32
C THR A 597 4.01 9.66 -16.26
N PHE A 598 2.95 9.15 -16.85
CA PHE A 598 2.08 9.86 -17.80
C PHE A 598 0.65 9.31 -17.79
#